data_90ff544feedad63acd6bddbcb946eb99
#
_entry.id   90ff544feedad63acd6bddbcb946eb99
#
_cell.length_a   1.000
_cell.length_b   1.000
_cell.length_c   1.000
_cell.angle_alpha   90.00
_cell.angle_beta   90.00
_cell.angle_gamma   90.00
#
_symmetry.space_group_name_H-M   'P 1'
#
loop_
_entity.id
_entity.type
_entity.pdbx_description
1 polymer ?
#
loop_
_entity_poly.entity_id
_entity_poly.type
_entity_poly.pdbx_seq_one_letter_code
_entity_poly.pdbx_strand_id
1 'polypeptide(L)'
;AHDEWIDLHHVISPQLEHWLINDHQIAPEKVVDAPLVGLTADAKTPSFKERDKTKPFTVAYIGRMVRQKRPEAFILAAKAVNAAYPGKVRFIMQGNGDMDAFSDMMIKRYGLEEVIERRALDAPVSQTYRDADALLISSINEGITLTSIEAISAGVPVISANVGSQETLIPPKGLCRRMTSNFVHDAKSALSHILNNEEDRRKLWESELARLQKFSELESAEAYFKKMLKEWHD
;
A
#
# COMPACT_ATOMS: atom_id res chain seq x y z
N ALA A 1 -0.06 14.82 -27.60
CA ALA A 1 -0.91 13.75 -27.10
C ALA A 1 -2.02 13.51 -28.13
N HIS A 2 -2.50 12.28 -28.25
CA HIS A 2 -3.51 11.93 -29.27
C HIS A 2 -4.91 11.89 -28.66
N ASP A 3 -5.24 12.85 -27.79
CA ASP A 3 -6.51 12.95 -27.11
C ASP A 3 -7.72 13.12 -28.05
N GLU A 4 -7.49 13.68 -29.23
CA GLU A 4 -8.50 13.81 -30.28
C GLU A 4 -9.09 12.47 -30.75
N TRP A 5 -8.39 11.35 -30.52
CA TRP A 5 -8.81 9.99 -30.88
C TRP A 5 -9.37 9.19 -29.69
N ILE A 6 -9.44 9.83 -28.50
CA ILE A 6 -9.92 9.18 -27.28
C ILE A 6 -11.23 9.83 -26.85
N ASP A 7 -12.29 9.05 -26.79
CA ASP A 7 -13.59 9.52 -26.34
C ASP A 7 -13.65 9.62 -24.81
N LEU A 8 -12.99 8.70 -24.11
CA LEU A 8 -13.04 8.61 -22.65
C LEU A 8 -11.72 8.11 -22.06
N HIS A 9 -11.23 8.80 -21.04
CA HIS A 9 -10.13 8.39 -20.17
C HIS A 9 -10.71 7.87 -18.86
N HIS A 10 -10.60 6.57 -18.63
CA HIS A 10 -10.93 5.98 -17.34
C HIS A 10 -9.70 6.04 -16.42
N VAL A 11 -9.86 6.67 -15.27
CA VAL A 11 -8.85 6.74 -14.22
C VAL A 11 -9.36 6.05 -12.95
N ILE A 12 -8.44 5.56 -12.15
CA ILE A 12 -8.74 4.77 -10.96
C ILE A 12 -8.44 5.54 -9.66
N SER A 13 -8.14 6.81 -9.77
CA SER A 13 -7.86 7.63 -8.60
C SER A 13 -8.02 9.13 -8.88
N PRO A 14 -8.46 9.91 -7.89
CA PRO A 14 -8.61 11.37 -8.01
C PRO A 14 -7.32 12.10 -8.41
N GLN A 15 -6.16 11.56 -8.06
CA GLN A 15 -4.88 12.15 -8.47
C GLN A 15 -4.64 12.02 -9.97
N LEU A 16 -5.00 10.87 -10.57
CA LEU A 16 -4.88 10.67 -12.02
C LEU A 16 -5.88 11.54 -12.77
N GLU A 17 -7.10 11.70 -12.25
CA GLU A 17 -8.09 12.65 -12.77
C GLU A 17 -7.51 14.06 -12.78
N HIS A 18 -7.04 14.54 -11.62
CA HIS A 18 -6.41 15.85 -11.48
C HIS A 18 -5.25 16.06 -12.47
N TRP A 19 -4.38 15.05 -12.60
CA TRP A 19 -3.23 15.10 -13.52
C TRP A 19 -3.66 15.18 -14.99
N LEU A 20 -4.66 14.42 -15.42
CA LEU A 20 -5.17 14.51 -16.79
C LEU A 20 -5.81 15.87 -17.07
N ILE A 21 -6.67 16.36 -16.18
CA ILE A 21 -7.39 17.61 -16.39
C ILE A 21 -6.45 18.82 -16.29
N ASN A 22 -5.62 18.91 -15.26
CA ASN A 22 -4.87 20.12 -14.98
C ASN A 22 -3.48 20.15 -15.64
N ASP A 23 -2.75 19.01 -15.67
CA ASP A 23 -1.40 18.98 -16.24
C ASP A 23 -1.41 18.65 -17.74
N HIS A 24 -2.38 17.84 -18.19
CA HIS A 24 -2.52 17.46 -19.60
C HIS A 24 -3.64 18.17 -20.32
N GLN A 25 -4.43 19.01 -19.64
CA GLN A 25 -5.52 19.82 -20.21
C GLN A 25 -6.56 18.99 -20.98
N ILE A 26 -6.79 17.77 -20.52
CA ILE A 26 -7.88 16.92 -21.01
C ILE A 26 -9.20 17.52 -20.53
N ALA A 27 -10.19 17.58 -21.42
CA ALA A 27 -11.51 18.10 -21.08
C ALA A 27 -12.17 17.24 -19.97
N PRO A 28 -12.68 17.84 -18.88
CA PRO A 28 -13.21 17.10 -17.73
C PRO A 28 -14.29 16.07 -18.12
N GLU A 29 -15.12 16.38 -19.11
CA GLU A 29 -16.16 15.47 -19.62
C GLU A 29 -15.62 14.20 -20.29
N LYS A 30 -14.32 14.20 -20.64
CA LYS A 30 -13.63 13.01 -21.15
C LYS A 30 -12.94 12.18 -20.05
N VAL A 31 -12.99 12.59 -18.80
CA VAL A 31 -12.31 11.90 -17.69
C VAL A 31 -13.30 11.34 -16.71
N VAL A 32 -13.18 10.06 -16.42
CA VAL A 32 -14.04 9.35 -15.45
C VAL A 32 -13.18 8.73 -14.39
N ASP A 33 -13.34 9.20 -13.14
CA ASP A 33 -12.76 8.55 -11.97
C ASP A 33 -13.74 7.49 -11.44
N ALA A 34 -13.40 6.24 -11.70
CA ALA A 34 -14.19 5.12 -11.22
C ALA A 34 -13.26 4.01 -10.69
N PRO A 35 -13.35 3.67 -9.40
CA PRO A 35 -12.48 2.68 -8.81
C PRO A 35 -12.72 1.29 -9.41
N LEU A 36 -11.65 0.50 -9.52
CA LEU A 36 -11.75 -0.90 -9.92
C LEU A 36 -12.53 -1.67 -8.85
N VAL A 37 -13.58 -2.35 -9.30
CA VAL A 37 -14.46 -3.16 -8.43
C VAL A 37 -13.93 -4.56 -8.24
N GLY A 38 -14.41 -5.21 -7.17
CA GLY A 38 -14.24 -6.63 -6.93
C GLY A 38 -13.17 -6.98 -5.92
N LEU A 39 -12.46 -5.99 -5.37
CA LEU A 39 -11.42 -6.23 -4.38
C LEU A 39 -11.95 -6.38 -2.95
N THR A 40 -13.21 -5.98 -2.72
CA THR A 40 -13.84 -6.01 -1.39
C THR A 40 -15.15 -6.85 -1.36
N ALA A 41 -15.65 -7.31 -2.51
CA ALA A 41 -16.99 -7.89 -2.62
C ALA A 41 -17.21 -9.21 -1.84
N ASP A 42 -16.14 -9.98 -1.61
CA ASP A 42 -16.21 -11.27 -0.90
C ASP A 42 -15.62 -11.23 0.52
N ALA A 43 -15.18 -10.09 0.99
CA ALA A 43 -14.58 -9.98 2.30
C ALA A 43 -15.68 -10.04 3.38
N LYS A 44 -15.56 -11.00 4.30
CA LYS A 44 -16.17 -10.91 5.63
C LYS A 44 -15.92 -9.50 6.17
N THR A 45 -16.87 -8.95 6.93
CA THR A 45 -16.67 -7.63 7.57
C THR A 45 -15.26 -7.57 8.14
N PRO A 46 -14.40 -6.65 7.68
CA PRO A 46 -13.03 -6.58 8.13
C PRO A 46 -12.99 -6.40 9.66
N SER A 47 -12.11 -7.14 10.32
CA SER A 47 -11.91 -7.03 11.77
C SER A 47 -10.44 -6.79 12.05
N PHE A 48 -10.17 -5.96 13.05
CA PHE A 48 -8.79 -5.69 13.47
C PHE A 48 -8.09 -6.97 13.88
N LYS A 49 -6.89 -7.18 13.37
CA LYS A 49 -6.06 -8.32 13.73
C LYS A 49 -5.31 -8.03 15.02
N GLU A 50 -5.71 -8.64 16.11
CA GLU A 50 -4.94 -8.61 17.38
C GLU A 50 -3.58 -9.27 17.18
N ARG A 51 -2.54 -8.69 17.76
CA ARG A 51 -1.21 -9.28 17.69
C ARG A 51 -0.96 -10.26 18.85
N ASP A 52 -0.17 -11.27 18.57
CA ASP A 52 0.44 -12.12 19.59
C ASP A 52 1.67 -11.39 20.19
N LYS A 53 1.50 -10.83 21.38
CA LYS A 53 2.56 -10.07 22.07
C LYS A 53 3.76 -10.91 22.51
N THR A 54 3.66 -12.24 22.42
CA THR A 54 4.79 -13.15 22.72
C THR A 54 5.76 -13.26 21.54
N LYS A 55 5.35 -12.80 20.33
CA LYS A 55 6.15 -12.83 19.11
C LYS A 55 6.71 -11.43 18.78
N PRO A 56 7.80 -11.36 18.02
CA PRO A 56 8.29 -10.10 17.48
C PRO A 56 7.22 -9.41 16.63
N PHE A 57 7.19 -8.06 16.68
CA PHE A 57 6.34 -7.25 15.82
C PHE A 57 6.77 -7.43 14.36
N THR A 58 5.85 -7.88 13.51
CA THR A 58 6.16 -8.26 12.13
C THR A 58 5.69 -7.19 11.14
N VAL A 59 6.60 -6.66 10.34
CA VAL A 59 6.31 -5.68 9.27
C VAL A 59 6.48 -6.35 7.93
N ALA A 60 5.45 -6.30 7.08
CA ALA A 60 5.49 -6.86 5.74
C ALA A 60 5.76 -5.82 4.65
N TYR A 61 6.46 -6.25 3.63
CA TYR A 61 6.51 -5.68 2.29
C TYR A 61 5.94 -6.72 1.33
N ILE A 62 4.99 -6.31 0.50
CA ILE A 62 4.38 -7.17 -0.51
C ILE A 62 4.38 -6.41 -1.85
N GLY A 63 5.11 -6.93 -2.82
CA GLY A 63 5.18 -6.30 -4.13
C GLY A 63 6.37 -6.75 -4.97
N ARG A 64 6.36 -6.36 -6.24
CA ARG A 64 7.50 -6.63 -7.14
C ARG A 64 8.77 -5.99 -6.60
N MET A 65 9.89 -6.70 -6.68
CA MET A 65 11.21 -6.17 -6.33
C MET A 65 11.77 -5.36 -7.50
N VAL A 66 11.17 -4.19 -7.73
CA VAL A 66 11.52 -3.27 -8.83
C VAL A 66 11.76 -1.85 -8.28
N ARG A 67 12.43 -1.02 -9.07
CA ARG A 67 12.81 0.34 -8.69
C ARG A 67 11.63 1.20 -8.23
N GLN A 68 10.47 1.04 -8.87
CA GLN A 68 9.24 1.75 -8.49
C GLN A 68 8.80 1.46 -7.06
N LYS A 69 8.94 0.20 -6.62
CA LYS A 69 8.50 -0.29 -5.30
C LYS A 69 9.52 -0.06 -4.19
N ARG A 70 10.76 0.31 -4.53
CA ARG A 70 11.87 0.65 -3.61
C ARG A 70 12.09 -0.39 -2.49
N PRO A 71 12.40 -1.65 -2.80
CA PRO A 71 12.75 -2.62 -1.77
C PRO A 71 13.93 -2.17 -0.91
N GLU A 72 14.87 -1.37 -1.46
CA GLU A 72 15.98 -0.78 -0.73
C GLU A 72 15.54 0.18 0.39
N ALA A 73 14.50 0.98 0.15
CA ALA A 73 13.98 1.89 1.17
C ALA A 73 13.30 1.14 2.31
N PHE A 74 12.60 0.02 2.00
CA PHE A 74 12.07 -0.89 3.01
C PHE A 74 13.21 -1.50 3.85
N ILE A 75 14.28 -2.01 3.23
CA ILE A 75 15.44 -2.60 3.93
C ILE A 75 16.11 -1.56 4.85
N LEU A 76 16.26 -0.31 4.38
CA LEU A 76 16.80 0.78 5.20
C LEU A 76 15.90 1.12 6.39
N ALA A 77 14.57 1.11 6.20
CA ALA A 77 13.62 1.29 7.30
C ALA A 77 13.70 0.11 8.29
N ALA A 78 13.77 -1.12 7.79
CA ALA A 78 13.96 -2.32 8.62
C ALA A 78 15.23 -2.24 9.46
N LYS A 79 16.36 -1.84 8.86
CA LYS A 79 17.61 -1.60 9.57
C LYS A 79 17.45 -0.58 10.70
N ALA A 80 16.78 0.56 10.40
CA ALA A 80 16.61 1.64 11.37
C ALA A 80 15.69 1.26 12.54
N VAL A 81 14.64 0.46 12.26
CA VAL A 81 13.71 -0.04 13.30
C VAL A 81 14.39 -1.13 14.11
N ASN A 82 15.07 -2.10 13.49
CA ASN A 82 15.75 -3.19 14.19
C ASN A 82 16.85 -2.65 15.12
N ALA A 83 17.59 -1.61 14.70
CA ALA A 83 18.60 -0.98 15.56
C ALA A 83 17.98 -0.32 16.81
N ALA A 84 16.72 0.16 16.73
CA ALA A 84 16.02 0.74 17.87
C ALA A 84 15.33 -0.32 18.76
N TYR A 85 14.98 -1.47 18.19
CA TYR A 85 14.20 -2.54 18.85
C TYR A 85 14.81 -3.93 18.58
N PRO A 86 16.07 -4.19 18.95
CA PRO A 86 16.76 -5.44 18.65
C PRO A 86 16.00 -6.62 19.27
N GLY A 87 15.75 -7.67 18.46
CA GLY A 87 15.02 -8.88 18.85
C GLY A 87 13.51 -8.71 19.05
N LYS A 88 12.96 -7.49 18.91
CA LYS A 88 11.53 -7.22 19.09
C LYS A 88 10.78 -7.04 17.78
N VAL A 89 11.48 -7.02 16.65
CA VAL A 89 10.93 -6.81 15.31
C VAL A 89 11.39 -7.88 14.36
N ARG A 90 10.54 -8.20 13.40
CA ARG A 90 10.79 -9.06 12.25
C ARG A 90 10.21 -8.42 11.01
N PHE A 91 10.77 -8.75 9.85
CA PHE A 91 10.29 -8.23 8.58
C PHE A 91 10.07 -9.38 7.61
N ILE A 92 9.09 -9.22 6.73
CA ILE A 92 8.79 -10.15 5.65
C ILE A 92 8.83 -9.37 4.34
N MET A 93 9.60 -9.84 3.37
CA MET A 93 9.61 -9.31 2.01
C MET A 93 9.09 -10.37 1.05
N GLN A 94 7.87 -10.20 0.55
CA GLN A 94 7.25 -11.11 -0.40
C GLN A 94 7.20 -10.49 -1.81
N GLY A 95 7.66 -11.25 -2.78
CA GLY A 95 7.69 -10.90 -4.18
C GLY A 95 9.07 -11.13 -4.81
N ASN A 96 9.16 -10.87 -6.11
CA ASN A 96 10.37 -10.97 -6.90
C ASN A 96 10.49 -9.84 -7.92
N GLY A 97 11.64 -9.70 -8.57
CA GLY A 97 11.89 -8.75 -9.63
C GLY A 97 13.38 -8.44 -9.85
N ASP A 98 13.65 -7.45 -10.70
CA ASP A 98 15.00 -7.10 -11.14
C ASP A 98 15.94 -6.65 -9.99
N MET A 99 15.36 -6.29 -8.83
CA MET A 99 16.13 -5.87 -7.66
C MET A 99 16.32 -6.99 -6.62
N ASP A 100 16.02 -8.24 -6.92
CA ASP A 100 16.19 -9.35 -5.96
C ASP A 100 17.63 -9.49 -5.49
N ALA A 101 18.57 -9.63 -6.42
CA ALA A 101 20.00 -9.77 -6.09
C ALA A 101 20.53 -8.55 -5.33
N PHE A 102 20.07 -7.36 -5.69
CA PHE A 102 20.43 -6.11 -4.99
C PHE A 102 19.85 -6.09 -3.56
N SER A 103 18.62 -6.52 -3.39
CA SER A 103 17.96 -6.60 -2.09
C SER A 103 18.67 -7.59 -1.17
N ASP A 104 19.01 -8.78 -1.67
CA ASP A 104 19.74 -9.81 -0.92
C ASP A 104 21.14 -9.34 -0.52
N MET A 105 21.85 -8.66 -1.44
CA MET A 105 23.13 -8.02 -1.13
C MET A 105 23.00 -6.99 0.00
N MET A 106 21.96 -6.14 -0.01
CA MET A 106 21.74 -5.16 1.04
C MET A 106 21.39 -5.81 2.38
N ILE A 107 20.54 -6.82 2.40
CA ILE A 107 20.16 -7.59 3.60
C ILE A 107 21.44 -8.14 4.24
N LYS A 108 22.30 -8.81 3.46
CA LYS A 108 23.59 -9.35 3.92
C LYS A 108 24.54 -8.27 4.39
N ARG A 109 24.68 -7.18 3.62
CA ARG A 109 25.58 -6.06 3.97
C ARG A 109 25.24 -5.41 5.32
N TYR A 110 23.95 -5.41 5.67
CA TYR A 110 23.48 -4.80 6.91
C TYR A 110 23.28 -5.80 8.06
N GLY A 111 23.59 -7.09 7.85
CA GLY A 111 23.43 -8.15 8.86
C GLY A 111 21.97 -8.36 9.27
N LEU A 112 21.05 -8.37 8.29
CA LEU A 112 19.62 -8.47 8.52
C LEU A 112 19.03 -9.83 8.11
N GLU A 113 19.89 -10.84 7.83
CA GLU A 113 19.47 -12.16 7.35
C GLU A 113 18.54 -12.88 8.33
N GLU A 114 18.76 -12.71 9.64
CA GLU A 114 17.92 -13.29 10.69
C GLU A 114 16.69 -12.42 11.03
N VAL A 115 16.61 -11.20 10.45
CA VAL A 115 15.57 -10.22 10.76
C VAL A 115 14.57 -10.09 9.61
N ILE A 116 15.02 -10.26 8.36
CA ILE A 116 14.21 -10.15 7.15
C ILE A 116 14.05 -11.54 6.52
N GLU A 117 12.81 -12.05 6.55
CA GLU A 117 12.43 -13.24 5.80
C GLU A 117 12.08 -12.88 4.35
N ARG A 118 12.71 -13.56 3.39
CA ARG A 118 12.33 -13.50 1.99
C ARG A 118 11.28 -14.59 1.70
N ARG A 119 10.11 -14.18 1.22
CA ARG A 119 9.05 -15.11 0.78
C ARG A 119 8.96 -15.16 -0.73
N ALA A 120 8.82 -16.36 -1.25
CA ALA A 120 8.62 -16.59 -2.68
C ALA A 120 7.30 -15.96 -3.16
N LEU A 121 7.27 -15.63 -4.47
CA LEU A 121 6.08 -14.99 -5.10
C LEU A 121 4.85 -15.91 -5.09
N ASP A 122 5.07 -17.23 -5.19
CA ASP A 122 4.03 -18.26 -5.21
C ASP A 122 3.47 -18.60 -3.83
N ALA A 123 4.09 -18.11 -2.75
CA ALA A 123 3.53 -18.24 -1.41
C ALA A 123 2.21 -17.45 -1.29
N PRO A 124 1.18 -18.00 -0.62
CA PRO A 124 -0.09 -17.30 -0.48
C PRO A 124 0.07 -15.94 0.23
N VAL A 125 -0.26 -14.85 -0.44
CA VAL A 125 -0.17 -13.48 0.14
C VAL A 125 -1.02 -13.37 1.41
N SER A 126 -2.15 -14.08 1.48
CA SER A 126 -2.98 -14.16 2.67
C SER A 126 -2.23 -14.67 3.90
N GLN A 127 -1.21 -15.53 3.73
CA GLN A 127 -0.36 -15.96 4.84
C GLN A 127 0.49 -14.81 5.36
N THR A 128 1.04 -13.99 4.46
CA THR A 128 1.83 -12.82 4.86
C THR A 128 1.00 -11.80 5.62
N TYR A 129 -0.25 -11.54 5.21
CA TYR A 129 -1.15 -10.70 6.01
C TYR A 129 -1.49 -11.31 7.38
N ARG A 130 -1.67 -12.64 7.46
CA ARG A 130 -1.88 -13.30 8.77
C ARG A 130 -0.68 -13.15 9.71
N ASP A 131 0.53 -13.16 9.17
CA ASP A 131 1.76 -13.05 9.96
C ASP A 131 2.12 -11.59 10.29
N ALA A 132 1.74 -10.63 9.45
CA ALA A 132 2.10 -9.23 9.59
C ALA A 132 1.28 -8.49 10.65
N ASP A 133 1.91 -7.61 11.40
CA ASP A 133 1.28 -6.65 12.32
C ASP A 133 1.13 -5.27 11.68
N ALA A 134 1.89 -4.99 10.63
CA ALA A 134 1.77 -3.80 9.77
C ALA A 134 2.28 -4.10 8.36
N LEU A 135 1.71 -3.40 7.37
CA LEU A 135 2.25 -3.33 6.00
C LEU A 135 3.03 -2.02 5.84
N LEU A 136 4.23 -2.07 5.23
CA LEU A 136 5.02 -0.88 4.88
C LEU A 136 5.19 -0.78 3.37
N ILE A 137 4.66 0.28 2.78
CA ILE A 137 4.75 0.58 1.35
C ILE A 137 5.79 1.67 1.12
N SER A 138 6.87 1.31 0.43
CA SER A 138 8.02 2.18 0.18
C SER A 138 8.07 2.81 -1.21
N SER A 139 7.07 2.62 -2.04
CA SER A 139 7.04 3.00 -3.46
C SER A 139 7.36 4.48 -3.71
N ILE A 140 7.86 4.79 -4.92
CA ILE A 140 8.01 6.18 -5.40
C ILE A 140 6.81 6.68 -6.18
N ASN A 141 6.04 5.80 -6.74
CA ASN A 141 4.83 6.13 -7.52
C ASN A 141 3.82 5.00 -7.44
N GLU A 142 2.57 5.34 -7.19
CA GLU A 142 1.42 4.43 -7.14
C GLU A 142 0.18 5.18 -7.65
N GLY A 143 -0.83 4.41 -8.07
CA GLY A 143 -2.21 4.89 -8.04
C GLY A 143 -2.78 4.67 -6.64
N ILE A 144 -3.84 3.87 -6.52
CA ILE A 144 -4.25 3.22 -5.27
C ILE A 144 -3.64 1.82 -5.27
N THR A 145 -2.93 1.45 -4.19
CA THR A 145 -2.31 0.12 -4.12
C THR A 145 -3.31 -0.94 -3.66
N LEU A 146 -3.40 -2.03 -4.42
CA LEU A 146 -4.23 -3.18 -4.05
C LEU A 146 -3.79 -3.77 -2.72
N THR A 147 -2.50 -3.81 -2.47
CA THR A 147 -1.93 -4.30 -1.20
C THR A 147 -2.37 -3.48 0.01
N SER A 148 -2.66 -2.17 -0.14
CA SER A 148 -3.27 -1.37 0.93
C SER A 148 -4.70 -1.85 1.23
N ILE A 149 -5.52 -2.04 0.19
CA ILE A 149 -6.89 -2.51 0.31
C ILE A 149 -6.93 -3.90 0.96
N GLU A 150 -6.08 -4.81 0.48
CA GLU A 150 -5.96 -6.18 1.00
C GLU A 150 -5.51 -6.20 2.46
N ALA A 151 -4.50 -5.41 2.83
CA ALA A 151 -4.00 -5.33 4.21
C ALA A 151 -5.07 -4.80 5.17
N ILE A 152 -5.73 -3.68 4.82
CA ILE A 152 -6.80 -3.10 5.63
C ILE A 152 -7.94 -4.10 5.80
N SER A 153 -8.33 -4.79 4.72
CA SER A 153 -9.37 -5.84 4.74
C SER A 153 -8.97 -7.06 5.57
N ALA A 154 -7.67 -7.35 5.68
CA ALA A 154 -7.12 -8.41 6.51
C ALA A 154 -6.91 -8.00 7.99
N GLY A 155 -7.29 -6.78 8.38
CA GLY A 155 -7.11 -6.28 9.75
C GLY A 155 -5.72 -5.76 10.07
N VAL A 156 -4.90 -5.50 9.04
CA VAL A 156 -3.49 -5.08 9.15
C VAL A 156 -3.36 -3.61 8.76
N PRO A 157 -2.91 -2.72 9.66
CA PRO A 157 -2.70 -1.31 9.33
C PRO A 157 -1.55 -1.11 8.35
N VAL A 158 -1.63 -0.02 7.61
CA VAL A 158 -0.70 0.33 6.53
C VAL A 158 0.06 1.61 6.87
N ILE A 159 1.37 1.57 6.71
CA ILE A 159 2.23 2.74 6.65
C ILE A 159 2.76 2.85 5.23
N SER A 160 2.63 4.02 4.61
CA SER A 160 2.93 4.20 3.20
C SER A 160 3.73 5.46 2.93
N ALA A 161 4.62 5.41 1.93
CA ALA A 161 5.09 6.64 1.31
C ALA A 161 3.88 7.43 0.77
N ASN A 162 3.88 8.76 0.95
CA ASN A 162 2.84 9.63 0.41
C ASN A 162 3.05 9.82 -1.11
N VAL A 163 2.52 8.88 -1.87
CA VAL A 163 2.62 8.81 -3.33
C VAL A 163 1.29 8.39 -3.92
N GLY A 164 1.00 8.90 -5.11
CA GLY A 164 -0.26 8.59 -5.78
C GLY A 164 -1.45 9.04 -4.93
N SER A 165 -2.47 8.22 -4.87
CA SER A 165 -3.68 8.43 -4.08
C SER A 165 -3.67 7.68 -2.76
N GLN A 166 -2.49 7.41 -2.17
CA GLN A 166 -2.41 6.71 -0.88
C GLN A 166 -3.14 7.47 0.25
N GLU A 167 -3.15 8.79 0.20
CA GLU A 167 -3.90 9.62 1.17
C GLU A 167 -5.42 9.39 1.13
N THR A 168 -5.96 8.79 0.06
CA THR A 168 -7.37 8.37 0.00
C THR A 168 -7.66 7.30 1.06
N LEU A 169 -6.75 6.36 1.27
CA LEU A 169 -6.91 5.23 2.20
C LEU A 169 -6.17 5.43 3.52
N ILE A 170 -5.00 6.06 3.49
CA ILE A 170 -4.09 6.15 4.63
C ILE A 170 -4.20 7.54 5.27
N PRO A 171 -4.50 7.64 6.58
CA PRO A 171 -4.52 8.93 7.27
C PRO A 171 -3.11 9.51 7.43
N PRO A 172 -2.96 10.83 7.70
CA PRO A 172 -1.65 11.50 7.80
C PRO A 172 -0.65 10.82 8.74
N LYS A 173 -1.13 10.16 9.80
CA LYS A 173 -0.27 9.43 10.77
C LYS A 173 0.39 8.18 10.16
N GLY A 174 -0.18 7.61 9.11
CA GLY A 174 0.37 6.46 8.37
C GLY A 174 1.16 6.87 7.13
N LEU A 175 1.22 8.17 6.76
CA LEU A 175 1.90 8.66 5.57
C LEU A 175 3.32 9.14 5.89
N CYS A 176 4.28 8.67 5.09
CA CYS A 176 5.68 9.03 5.15
C CYS A 176 6.07 9.92 3.96
N ARG A 177 6.97 10.88 4.17
CA ARG A 177 7.50 11.72 3.09
C ARG A 177 8.22 10.87 2.03
N ARG A 178 8.11 11.27 0.77
CA ARG A 178 8.54 10.47 -0.39
C ARG A 178 10.06 10.29 -0.53
N MET A 179 10.86 11.29 -0.18
CA MET A 179 12.33 11.22 -0.29
C MET A 179 12.89 10.13 0.62
N THR A 180 13.84 9.32 0.14
CA THR A 180 14.32 8.12 0.83
C THR A 180 14.77 8.37 2.26
N SER A 181 15.58 9.39 2.52
CA SER A 181 16.05 9.72 3.90
C SER A 181 14.89 10.08 4.82
N ASN A 182 13.96 10.90 4.34
CA ASN A 182 12.77 11.31 5.07
C ASN A 182 11.83 10.12 5.25
N PHE A 183 11.64 9.30 4.21
CA PHE A 183 10.82 8.09 4.29
C PHE A 183 11.31 7.14 5.39
N VAL A 184 12.61 6.85 5.44
CA VAL A 184 13.19 5.95 6.46
C VAL A 184 12.97 6.51 7.87
N HIS A 185 13.16 7.83 8.04
CA HIS A 185 12.92 8.48 9.33
C HIS A 185 11.45 8.39 9.75
N ASP A 186 10.53 8.74 8.84
CA ASP A 186 9.10 8.77 9.10
C ASP A 186 8.55 7.35 9.31
N ALA A 187 8.96 6.38 8.49
CA ALA A 187 8.58 4.97 8.64
C ALA A 187 9.06 4.40 9.97
N LYS A 188 10.31 4.69 10.38
CA LYS A 188 10.80 4.31 11.70
C LYS A 188 9.92 4.91 12.81
N SER A 189 9.59 6.20 12.73
CA SER A 189 8.76 6.88 13.74
C SER A 189 7.37 6.27 13.82
N ALA A 190 6.68 6.11 12.68
CA ALA A 190 5.34 5.54 12.62
C ALA A 190 5.30 4.09 13.11
N LEU A 191 6.24 3.25 12.65
CA LEU A 191 6.36 1.86 13.10
C LEU A 191 6.66 1.77 14.60
N SER A 192 7.55 2.62 15.12
CA SER A 192 7.86 2.66 16.56
C SER A 192 6.63 3.02 17.39
N HIS A 193 5.82 3.94 16.90
CA HIS A 193 4.60 4.37 17.58
C HIS A 193 3.60 3.22 17.74
N ILE A 194 3.27 2.54 16.65
CA ILE A 194 2.28 1.42 16.66
C ILE A 194 2.85 0.13 17.26
N LEU A 195 4.17 -0.06 17.27
CA LEU A 195 4.83 -1.18 17.94
C LEU A 195 4.69 -1.07 19.46
N ASN A 196 4.85 0.14 19.99
CA ASN A 196 4.81 0.39 21.44
C ASN A 196 3.39 0.55 21.97
N ASN A 197 2.40 0.82 21.11
CA ASN A 197 1.04 1.10 21.53
C ASN A 197 0.03 0.39 20.61
N GLU A 198 -0.54 -0.71 21.11
CA GLU A 198 -1.54 -1.51 20.40
C GLU A 198 -2.83 -0.73 20.12
N GLU A 199 -3.22 0.18 21.02
CA GLU A 199 -4.39 1.02 20.82
C GLU A 199 -4.20 2.01 19.65
N ASP A 200 -2.99 2.58 19.50
CA ASP A 200 -2.69 3.45 18.36
C ASP A 200 -2.60 2.65 17.05
N ARG A 201 -2.14 1.39 17.10
CA ARG A 201 -2.16 0.48 15.96
C ARG A 201 -3.61 0.19 15.52
N ARG A 202 -4.51 -0.07 16.47
CA ARG A 202 -5.94 -0.26 16.22
C ARG A 202 -6.58 1.00 15.65
N LYS A 203 -6.36 2.17 16.24
CA LYS A 203 -6.89 3.46 15.76
C LYS A 203 -6.42 3.81 14.36
N LEU A 204 -5.16 3.49 14.01
CA LEU A 204 -4.67 3.66 12.66
C LEU A 204 -5.50 2.82 11.69
N TRP A 205 -5.63 1.52 11.94
CA TRP A 205 -6.42 0.62 11.12
C TRP A 205 -7.90 1.01 11.02
N GLU A 206 -8.55 1.40 12.12
CA GLU A 206 -9.95 1.85 12.13
C GLU A 206 -10.15 3.09 11.24
N SER A 207 -9.20 4.02 11.28
CA SER A 207 -9.23 5.20 10.40
C SER A 207 -9.05 4.82 8.92
N GLU A 208 -8.19 3.84 8.62
CA GLU A 208 -7.99 3.31 7.28
C GLU A 208 -9.23 2.55 6.79
N LEU A 209 -9.83 1.73 7.64
CA LEU A 209 -11.06 1.00 7.31
C LEU A 209 -12.21 1.95 6.97
N ALA A 210 -12.40 2.99 7.76
CA ALA A 210 -13.44 4.00 7.49
C ALA A 210 -13.23 4.70 6.14
N ARG A 211 -11.97 4.98 5.77
CA ARG A 211 -11.60 5.54 4.46
C ARG A 211 -11.81 4.55 3.32
N LEU A 212 -11.46 3.28 3.52
CA LEU A 212 -11.71 2.22 2.56
C LEU A 212 -13.20 2.01 2.31
N GLN A 213 -14.03 2.03 3.37
CA GLN A 213 -15.48 1.94 3.25
C GLN A 213 -16.03 3.08 2.40
N LYS A 214 -15.64 4.34 2.71
CA LYS A 214 -16.03 5.50 1.92
C LYS A 214 -15.57 5.40 0.46
N PHE A 215 -14.35 4.91 0.22
CA PHE A 215 -13.84 4.68 -1.14
C PHE A 215 -14.66 3.62 -1.88
N SER A 216 -15.14 2.57 -1.18
CA SER A 216 -15.96 1.50 -1.76
C SER A 216 -17.41 1.93 -2.08
N GLU A 217 -17.86 3.09 -1.57
CA GLU A 217 -19.16 3.67 -1.89
C GLU A 217 -19.17 4.42 -3.24
N LEU A 218 -18.00 4.71 -3.82
CA LEU A 218 -17.88 5.35 -5.12
C LEU A 218 -18.44 4.43 -6.22
N GLU A 219 -19.03 5.04 -7.26
CA GLU A 219 -19.51 4.28 -8.42
C GLU A 219 -18.36 3.48 -9.03
N SER A 220 -18.56 2.20 -9.16
CA SER A 220 -17.52 1.32 -9.65
C SER A 220 -17.36 1.44 -11.17
N ALA A 221 -16.15 1.18 -11.67
CA ALA A 221 -15.85 1.14 -13.10
C ALA A 221 -16.84 0.20 -13.84
N GLU A 222 -17.14 -0.97 -13.24
CA GLU A 222 -18.11 -1.91 -13.84
C GLU A 222 -19.52 -1.31 -13.92
N ALA A 223 -20.01 -0.67 -12.85
CA ALA A 223 -21.31 -0.03 -12.83
C ALA A 223 -21.38 1.10 -13.86
N TYR A 224 -20.33 1.94 -13.89
CA TYR A 224 -20.19 3.02 -14.84
C TYR A 224 -20.24 2.52 -16.30
N PHE A 225 -19.42 1.55 -16.66
CA PHE A 225 -19.38 1.01 -18.02
C PHE A 225 -20.68 0.29 -18.42
N LYS A 226 -21.34 -0.39 -17.49
CA LYS A 226 -22.67 -0.98 -17.75
C LYS A 226 -23.71 0.07 -18.07
N LYS A 227 -23.68 1.22 -17.37
CA LYS A 227 -24.57 2.36 -17.64
C LYS A 227 -24.29 2.97 -19.01
N MET A 228 -23.04 3.27 -19.31
CA MET A 228 -22.60 3.83 -20.59
C MET A 228 -22.97 2.92 -21.78
N LEU A 229 -22.79 1.60 -21.66
CA LEU A 229 -23.15 0.65 -22.72
C LEU A 229 -24.65 0.59 -22.98
N LYS A 230 -25.49 0.81 -21.97
CA LYS A 230 -26.96 0.91 -22.17
C LYS A 230 -27.33 2.17 -22.93
N GLU A 231 -26.73 3.30 -22.59
CA GLU A 231 -26.96 4.58 -23.25
C GLU A 231 -26.51 4.60 -24.73
N TRP A 232 -25.54 3.73 -25.11
CA TRP A 232 -25.09 3.59 -26.52
C TRP A 232 -25.99 2.66 -27.36
N HIS A 233 -26.85 1.85 -26.74
CA HIS A 233 -27.76 0.92 -27.42
C HIS A 233 -29.19 1.46 -27.57
N ASP A 234 -29.52 2.55 -26.90
CA ASP A 234 -30.79 3.29 -27.02
C ASP A 234 -30.63 4.45 -28.02
#